data_0518df91748b6ec4b7717242c24abe49
#
_entry.id   0518df91748b6ec4b7717242c24abe49
#
_cell.length_a   1.000
_cell.length_b   1.000
_cell.length_c   1.000
_cell.angle_alpha   90.00
_cell.angle_beta   90.00
_cell.angle_gamma   90.00
#
_symmetry.space_group_name_H-M   'P 1'
#
loop_
_entity.id
_entity.type
_entity.pdbx_description
1 polymer ?
#
loop_
_entity_poly.entity_id
_entity_poly.type
_entity_poly.pdbx_seq_one_letter_code
_entity_poly.pdbx_strand_id
1 'polypeptide(L)'
;MKYFGTDGFRGVAGTDLTVEHAYKIGRFIGWYYGARQGRKARIVVGKDTRRSSYMLESGMVSGLVASGADAYMLHVIPTPGLSYETTDGAFDCGVMITASHNPYTDNGIKLVNSQGFKMEEPLLQLIEQYIDGEYAEEVPMVSGDAIGATVDYMQGRNRYIAHLIASANFSLQGVKVGLDCANGAASSVAKPVFDALGADVRVISNAPDGFNINVDCGSTHIDRLQRLVVEQGLDVGFAYDGDADRCLAVDERGHVVDGDLILYVCGVYLNKHGRLSGGTVVPTVMSNFGVLKAFEQANLNYETTAVGDKNVFACMHANGYSLGGEQSGHVIFGDIASTGDGILTSLRLMEAIRAERETLSQLCAPVKLYPQLLTNVRVADKDAAMTDAAVLESVKAAEEFLGDCGRVLLRASGTEPLIRVLAEAPTDELCAEASEFMLKALEPLRAE
;
A
#
# COMPACT_ATOMS: atom_id res chain seq x y z
N MET A 1 -18.72 -7.95 4.62
CA MET A 1 -18.39 -8.60 3.32
C MET A 1 -17.74 -9.96 3.59
N LYS A 2 -17.99 -10.94 2.75
CA LYS A 2 -17.52 -12.33 2.90
C LYS A 2 -16.16 -12.56 2.21
N TYR A 3 -15.98 -11.99 1.04
CA TYR A 3 -14.81 -12.18 0.19
C TYR A 3 -13.89 -10.95 0.13
N PHE A 4 -14.48 -9.76 -0.05
CA PHE A 4 -13.72 -8.53 -0.16
C PHE A 4 -13.38 -7.94 1.22
N GLY A 5 -12.10 -7.97 1.56
CA GLY A 5 -11.55 -7.24 2.70
C GLY A 5 -11.15 -5.80 2.33
N THR A 6 -10.37 -5.15 3.20
CA THR A 6 -9.85 -3.78 3.00
C THR A 6 -9.01 -3.65 1.72
N ASP A 7 -8.30 -4.74 1.35
CA ASP A 7 -7.36 -4.78 0.21
C ASP A 7 -7.82 -5.74 -0.90
N GLY A 8 -9.12 -5.81 -1.16
CA GLY A 8 -9.69 -6.68 -2.18
C GLY A 8 -10.00 -8.08 -1.69
N PHE A 9 -10.32 -8.97 -2.63
CA PHE A 9 -10.54 -10.38 -2.36
C PHE A 9 -9.18 -11.10 -2.35
N ARG A 10 -8.71 -11.55 -1.19
CA ARG A 10 -7.44 -12.28 -1.04
C ARG A 10 -7.67 -13.69 -0.54
N GLY A 11 -6.80 -14.61 -0.93
CA GLY A 11 -6.81 -15.99 -0.47
C GLY A 11 -5.75 -16.85 -1.14
N VAL A 12 -5.62 -18.11 -0.70
CA VAL A 12 -4.75 -19.09 -1.34
C VAL A 12 -5.27 -19.36 -2.75
N ALA A 13 -4.39 -19.13 -3.74
CA ALA A 13 -4.77 -19.22 -5.14
C ALA A 13 -5.10 -20.67 -5.55
N GLY A 14 -6.25 -20.83 -6.18
CA GLY A 14 -6.77 -22.13 -6.60
C GLY A 14 -7.58 -22.87 -5.52
N THR A 15 -7.60 -22.37 -4.29
CA THR A 15 -8.38 -22.91 -3.17
C THR A 15 -9.43 -21.91 -2.69
N ASP A 16 -8.98 -20.80 -2.09
CA ASP A 16 -9.88 -19.76 -1.57
C ASP A 16 -10.27 -18.78 -2.66
N LEU A 17 -9.31 -18.42 -3.52
CA LEU A 17 -9.49 -17.58 -4.70
C LEU A 17 -9.27 -18.41 -5.97
N THR A 18 -10.35 -18.74 -6.66
CA THR A 18 -10.35 -19.61 -7.84
C THR A 18 -10.53 -18.83 -9.14
N VAL A 19 -10.25 -19.51 -10.27
CA VAL A 19 -10.54 -18.99 -11.60
C VAL A 19 -12.04 -18.70 -11.81
N GLU A 20 -12.91 -19.46 -11.16
CA GLU A 20 -14.35 -19.24 -11.21
C GLU A 20 -14.76 -17.95 -10.53
N HIS A 21 -14.14 -17.62 -9.38
CA HIS A 21 -14.34 -16.32 -8.74
C HIS A 21 -13.92 -15.18 -9.67
N ALA A 22 -12.74 -15.26 -10.28
CA ALA A 22 -12.27 -14.25 -11.23
C ALA A 22 -13.23 -14.12 -12.43
N TYR A 23 -13.69 -15.24 -12.99
CA TYR A 23 -14.67 -15.23 -14.08
C TYR A 23 -15.99 -14.55 -13.68
N LYS A 24 -16.54 -14.90 -12.52
CA LYS A 24 -17.81 -14.30 -12.04
C LYS A 24 -17.65 -12.79 -11.78
N ILE A 25 -16.54 -12.37 -11.15
CA ILE A 25 -16.25 -10.93 -10.97
C ILE A 25 -16.22 -10.23 -12.32
N GLY A 26 -15.46 -10.76 -13.30
CA GLY A 26 -15.39 -10.21 -14.64
C GLY A 26 -16.75 -10.13 -15.34
N ARG A 27 -17.56 -11.19 -15.22
CA ARG A 27 -18.94 -11.22 -15.72
C ARG A 27 -19.77 -10.09 -15.16
N PHE A 28 -19.73 -9.92 -13.84
CA PHE A 28 -20.57 -8.92 -13.17
C PHE A 28 -20.15 -7.50 -13.51
N ILE A 29 -18.86 -7.15 -13.38
CA ILE A 29 -18.41 -5.78 -13.64
C ILE A 29 -18.54 -5.40 -15.12
N GLY A 30 -18.26 -6.34 -16.03
CA GLY A 30 -18.44 -6.09 -17.47
C GLY A 30 -19.91 -5.81 -17.83
N TRP A 31 -20.85 -6.53 -17.27
CA TRP A 31 -22.27 -6.29 -17.43
C TRP A 31 -22.72 -5.00 -16.73
N TYR A 32 -22.27 -4.77 -15.50
CA TYR A 32 -22.66 -3.62 -14.68
C TYR A 32 -22.30 -2.29 -15.32
N TYR A 33 -21.07 -2.17 -15.81
CA TYR A 33 -20.56 -0.95 -16.46
C TYR A 33 -20.92 -0.86 -17.95
N GLY A 34 -21.29 -1.98 -18.58
CA GLY A 34 -21.54 -2.08 -20.01
C GLY A 34 -23.00 -2.33 -20.37
N ALA A 35 -23.35 -3.59 -20.57
CA ALA A 35 -24.64 -4.01 -21.13
C ALA A 35 -25.85 -3.51 -20.31
N ARG A 36 -25.76 -3.45 -18.98
CA ARG A 36 -26.77 -2.85 -18.11
C ARG A 36 -27.05 -1.39 -18.44
N GLN A 37 -26.04 -0.67 -18.93
CA GLN A 37 -26.12 0.74 -19.30
C GLN A 37 -26.35 0.97 -20.81
N GLY A 38 -26.56 -0.12 -21.58
CA GLY A 38 -26.79 -0.05 -23.02
C GLY A 38 -25.58 0.38 -23.83
N ARG A 39 -24.38 0.17 -23.33
CA ARG A 39 -23.10 0.50 -23.98
C ARG A 39 -22.06 -0.60 -23.77
N LYS A 40 -20.92 -0.48 -24.42
CA LYS A 40 -19.77 -1.35 -24.20
C LYS A 40 -18.88 -0.76 -23.12
N ALA A 41 -18.56 -1.54 -22.07
CA ALA A 41 -17.63 -1.12 -21.04
C ALA A 41 -16.19 -1.33 -21.51
N ARG A 42 -15.28 -0.50 -21.01
CA ARG A 42 -13.83 -0.60 -21.19
C ARG A 42 -13.21 -0.87 -19.83
N ILE A 43 -12.68 -2.08 -19.63
CA ILE A 43 -12.10 -2.49 -18.35
C ILE A 43 -10.62 -2.77 -18.55
N VAL A 44 -9.77 -2.13 -17.74
CA VAL A 44 -8.32 -2.36 -17.76
C VAL A 44 -7.93 -3.39 -16.71
N VAL A 45 -7.05 -4.33 -17.08
CA VAL A 45 -6.61 -5.44 -16.22
C VAL A 45 -5.10 -5.45 -16.13
N GLY A 46 -4.59 -5.39 -14.90
CA GLY A 46 -3.17 -5.53 -14.58
C GLY A 46 -2.93 -6.64 -13.57
N LYS A 47 -1.69 -7.07 -13.46
CA LYS A 47 -1.28 -8.13 -12.53
C LYS A 47 0.14 -7.95 -12.04
N ASP A 48 0.47 -8.62 -10.93
CA ASP A 48 1.84 -8.86 -10.50
C ASP A 48 2.47 -10.08 -11.21
N THR A 49 3.63 -10.48 -10.76
CA THR A 49 4.44 -11.54 -11.38
C THR A 49 4.09 -12.96 -10.94
N ARG A 50 3.13 -13.16 -10.02
CA ARG A 50 2.74 -14.48 -9.50
C ARG A 50 2.29 -15.40 -10.62
N ARG A 51 2.65 -16.68 -10.52
CA ARG A 51 2.20 -17.70 -11.50
C ARG A 51 0.69 -17.77 -11.57
N SER A 52 0.02 -17.71 -10.42
CA SER A 52 -1.44 -17.71 -10.31
C SER A 52 -2.14 -16.51 -10.91
N SER A 53 -1.43 -15.37 -11.05
CA SER A 53 -1.99 -14.16 -11.66
C SER A 53 -2.37 -14.38 -13.13
N TYR A 54 -1.63 -15.23 -13.86
CA TYR A 54 -1.97 -15.58 -15.25
C TYR A 54 -3.26 -16.42 -15.34
N MET A 55 -3.47 -17.34 -14.38
CA MET A 55 -4.69 -18.14 -14.29
C MET A 55 -5.91 -17.27 -13.99
N LEU A 56 -5.78 -16.37 -13.00
CA LEU A 56 -6.86 -15.47 -12.60
C LEU A 56 -7.18 -14.43 -13.68
N GLU A 57 -6.16 -13.87 -14.36
CA GLU A 57 -6.34 -12.97 -15.50
C GLU A 57 -7.16 -13.64 -16.62
N SER A 58 -6.83 -14.89 -16.97
CA SER A 58 -7.56 -15.63 -18.00
C SER A 58 -9.05 -15.80 -17.64
N GLY A 59 -9.36 -16.12 -16.39
CA GLY A 59 -10.74 -16.19 -15.90
C GLY A 59 -11.45 -14.85 -15.95
N MET A 60 -10.79 -13.80 -15.44
CA MET A 60 -11.29 -12.43 -15.42
C MET A 60 -11.62 -11.93 -16.82
N VAL A 61 -10.67 -12.02 -17.75
CA VAL A 61 -10.84 -11.59 -19.14
C VAL A 61 -11.96 -12.36 -19.83
N SER A 62 -12.04 -13.68 -19.62
CA SER A 62 -13.13 -14.49 -20.16
C SER A 62 -14.50 -14.01 -19.66
N GLY A 63 -14.59 -13.67 -18.38
CA GLY A 63 -15.81 -13.12 -17.80
C GLY A 63 -16.21 -11.77 -18.40
N LEU A 64 -15.24 -10.87 -18.55
CA LEU A 64 -15.44 -9.54 -19.13
C LEU A 64 -16.00 -9.63 -20.56
N VAL A 65 -15.32 -10.36 -21.45
CA VAL A 65 -15.72 -10.45 -22.87
C VAL A 65 -17.05 -11.18 -23.04
N ALA A 66 -17.35 -12.19 -22.19
CA ALA A 66 -18.61 -12.90 -22.20
C ALA A 66 -19.81 -12.04 -21.73
N SER A 67 -19.57 -10.90 -21.10
CA SER A 67 -20.60 -9.91 -20.74
C SER A 67 -20.61 -8.67 -21.65
N GLY A 68 -19.82 -8.69 -22.74
CA GLY A 68 -19.80 -7.64 -23.75
C GLY A 68 -18.80 -6.49 -23.47
N ALA A 69 -18.05 -6.55 -22.38
CA ALA A 69 -17.02 -5.56 -22.07
C ALA A 69 -15.72 -5.82 -22.86
N ASP A 70 -15.04 -4.76 -23.26
CA ASP A 70 -13.70 -4.86 -23.82
C ASP A 70 -12.66 -4.90 -22.68
N ALA A 71 -11.81 -5.92 -22.69
CA ALA A 71 -10.76 -6.15 -21.70
C ALA A 71 -9.40 -5.66 -22.24
N TYR A 72 -8.81 -4.66 -21.58
CA TYR A 72 -7.52 -4.07 -21.93
C TYR A 72 -6.44 -4.61 -21.01
N MET A 73 -5.53 -5.41 -21.52
CA MET A 73 -4.51 -6.12 -20.74
C MET A 73 -3.22 -5.31 -20.64
N LEU A 74 -2.92 -4.79 -19.45
CA LEU A 74 -1.65 -4.12 -19.12
C LEU A 74 -0.51 -5.11 -18.84
N HIS A 75 -0.85 -6.39 -18.63
CA HIS A 75 0.08 -7.41 -18.16
C HIS A 75 0.68 -7.06 -16.79
N VAL A 76 2.00 -7.29 -16.62
CA VAL A 76 2.67 -6.99 -15.35
C VAL A 76 2.88 -5.48 -15.22
N ILE A 77 2.24 -4.90 -14.20
CA ILE A 77 2.27 -3.47 -13.88
C ILE A 77 2.10 -3.28 -12.37
N PRO A 78 2.72 -2.24 -11.75
CA PRO A 78 2.41 -1.82 -10.39
C PRO A 78 0.94 -1.45 -10.17
N THR A 79 0.43 -1.68 -8.96
CA THR A 79 -0.94 -1.24 -8.58
C THR A 79 -1.18 0.25 -8.86
N PRO A 80 -0.27 1.18 -8.50
CA PRO A 80 -0.46 2.59 -8.85
C PRO A 80 -0.46 2.85 -10.37
N GLY A 81 0.28 2.06 -11.15
CA GLY A 81 0.24 2.16 -12.61
C GLY A 81 -1.11 1.75 -13.21
N LEU A 82 -1.76 0.73 -12.64
CA LEU A 82 -3.15 0.39 -13.01
C LEU A 82 -4.11 1.52 -12.64
N SER A 83 -3.99 2.07 -11.42
CA SER A 83 -4.83 3.18 -10.97
C SER A 83 -4.68 4.40 -11.88
N TYR A 84 -3.45 4.78 -12.21
CA TYR A 84 -3.14 5.84 -13.17
C TYR A 84 -3.80 5.59 -14.53
N GLU A 85 -3.61 4.40 -15.12
CA GLU A 85 -4.16 4.06 -16.42
C GLU A 85 -5.69 4.01 -16.41
N THR A 86 -6.31 3.59 -15.31
CA THR A 86 -7.77 3.58 -15.19
C THR A 86 -8.34 4.98 -15.38
N THR A 87 -7.72 5.99 -14.77
CA THR A 87 -8.13 7.39 -14.86
C THR A 87 -7.74 8.02 -16.19
N ASP A 88 -6.45 8.00 -16.51
CA ASP A 88 -5.89 8.68 -17.69
C ASP A 88 -6.36 8.06 -19.02
N GLY A 89 -6.56 6.73 -19.05
CA GLY A 89 -7.11 5.99 -20.18
C GLY A 89 -8.64 6.06 -20.30
N ALA A 90 -9.33 6.74 -19.39
CA ALA A 90 -10.78 6.84 -19.29
C ALA A 90 -11.48 5.46 -19.33
N PHE A 91 -11.00 4.54 -18.48
CA PHE A 91 -11.62 3.23 -18.29
C PHE A 91 -12.75 3.30 -17.27
N ASP A 92 -13.75 2.43 -17.43
CA ASP A 92 -14.89 2.36 -16.51
C ASP A 92 -14.51 1.75 -15.15
N CYS A 93 -13.55 0.83 -15.18
CA CYS A 93 -13.06 0.12 -14.00
C CYS A 93 -11.66 -0.44 -14.29
N GLY A 94 -10.85 -0.52 -13.25
CA GLY A 94 -9.56 -1.22 -13.26
C GLY A 94 -9.60 -2.46 -12.37
N VAL A 95 -8.91 -3.51 -12.80
CA VAL A 95 -8.76 -4.77 -12.07
C VAL A 95 -7.28 -5.05 -11.86
N MET A 96 -6.83 -5.10 -10.60
CA MET A 96 -5.48 -5.51 -10.25
C MET A 96 -5.47 -6.90 -9.62
N ILE A 97 -4.68 -7.80 -10.19
CA ILE A 97 -4.52 -9.17 -9.72
C ILE A 97 -3.20 -9.28 -8.96
N THR A 98 -3.27 -9.22 -7.64
CA THR A 98 -2.12 -9.23 -6.74
C THR A 98 -2.52 -9.51 -5.29
N ALA A 99 -1.60 -10.04 -4.51
CA ALA A 99 -1.69 -10.10 -3.05
C ALA A 99 -0.57 -9.29 -2.38
N SER A 100 -0.02 -8.25 -3.06
CA SER A 100 0.98 -7.33 -2.52
C SER A 100 2.19 -8.08 -1.92
N HIS A 101 2.45 -7.93 -0.63
CA HIS A 101 3.59 -8.52 0.07
C HIS A 101 3.40 -9.97 0.55
N ASN A 102 2.24 -10.59 0.32
CA ASN A 102 1.98 -11.98 0.69
C ASN A 102 2.89 -12.96 -0.08
N PRO A 103 3.09 -14.20 0.42
CA PRO A 103 3.79 -15.25 -0.31
C PRO A 103 3.16 -15.53 -1.68
N TYR A 104 3.91 -16.15 -2.58
CA TYR A 104 3.46 -16.46 -3.95
C TYR A 104 2.26 -17.41 -4.02
N THR A 105 2.00 -18.17 -2.96
CA THR A 105 0.85 -19.08 -2.82
C THR A 105 -0.48 -18.35 -2.76
N ASP A 106 -0.45 -17.13 -2.25
CA ASP A 106 -1.62 -16.27 -2.17
C ASP A 106 -1.78 -15.43 -3.44
N ASN A 107 -3.00 -15.00 -3.71
CA ASN A 107 -3.29 -13.99 -4.70
C ASN A 107 -4.50 -13.15 -4.27
N GLY A 108 -4.82 -12.13 -5.05
CA GLY A 108 -5.95 -11.25 -4.77
C GLY A 108 -6.50 -10.59 -6.02
N ILE A 109 -7.70 -10.05 -5.91
CA ILE A 109 -8.33 -9.20 -6.91
C ILE A 109 -8.75 -7.91 -6.25
N LYS A 110 -8.10 -6.80 -6.63
CA LYS A 110 -8.47 -5.44 -6.23
C LYS A 110 -9.23 -4.78 -7.39
N LEU A 111 -10.30 -4.08 -7.08
CA LEU A 111 -11.09 -3.31 -8.05
C LEU A 111 -10.93 -1.81 -7.77
N VAL A 112 -10.74 -1.05 -8.83
CA VAL A 112 -10.71 0.41 -8.76
C VAL A 112 -11.77 1.01 -9.69
N ASN A 113 -12.40 2.11 -9.26
CA ASN A 113 -13.39 2.82 -10.03
C ASN A 113 -12.74 3.69 -11.13
N SER A 114 -13.52 4.35 -11.95
CA SER A 114 -13.03 5.21 -13.05
C SER A 114 -12.18 6.41 -12.61
N GLN A 115 -12.17 6.73 -11.32
CA GLN A 115 -11.33 7.77 -10.73
C GLN A 115 -9.99 7.21 -10.19
N GLY A 116 -9.74 5.91 -10.36
CA GLY A 116 -8.55 5.26 -9.84
C GLY A 116 -8.59 4.98 -8.32
N PHE A 117 -9.75 5.14 -7.68
CA PHE A 117 -9.94 4.88 -6.25
C PHE A 117 -10.39 3.44 -6.03
N LYS A 118 -10.19 2.92 -4.81
CA LYS A 118 -10.76 1.63 -4.43
C LYS A 118 -12.27 1.62 -4.67
N MET A 119 -12.76 0.50 -5.19
CA MET A 119 -14.18 0.30 -5.49
C MET A 119 -15.03 0.46 -4.23
N GLU A 120 -16.18 1.09 -4.39
CA GLU A 120 -17.14 1.37 -3.32
C GLU A 120 -17.77 0.09 -2.77
N GLU A 121 -17.91 0.01 -1.44
CA GLU A 121 -18.46 -1.16 -0.74
C GLU A 121 -19.83 -1.63 -1.26
N PRO A 122 -20.81 -0.74 -1.60
CA PRO A 122 -22.09 -1.20 -2.14
C PRO A 122 -21.96 -2.03 -3.41
N LEU A 123 -21.01 -1.68 -4.31
CA LEU A 123 -20.80 -2.47 -5.53
C LEU A 123 -20.08 -3.79 -5.22
N LEU A 124 -19.12 -3.79 -4.30
CA LEU A 124 -18.45 -5.02 -3.84
C LEU A 124 -19.46 -6.01 -3.24
N GLN A 125 -20.43 -5.54 -2.45
CA GLN A 125 -21.51 -6.38 -1.90
C GLN A 125 -22.37 -7.02 -2.99
N LEU A 126 -22.71 -6.27 -4.06
CA LEU A 126 -23.44 -6.83 -5.20
C LEU A 126 -22.64 -7.89 -5.95
N ILE A 127 -21.31 -7.70 -6.07
CA ILE A 127 -20.41 -8.70 -6.66
C ILE A 127 -20.41 -9.98 -5.81
N GLU A 128 -20.34 -9.87 -4.47
CA GLU A 128 -20.41 -11.03 -3.57
C GLU A 128 -21.71 -11.78 -3.71
N GLN A 129 -22.85 -11.10 -3.75
CA GLN A 129 -24.16 -11.71 -4.00
C GLN A 129 -24.17 -12.47 -5.33
N TYR A 130 -23.56 -11.91 -6.37
CA TYR A 130 -23.49 -12.57 -7.67
C TYR A 130 -22.58 -13.82 -7.64
N ILE A 131 -21.46 -13.76 -6.92
CA ILE A 131 -20.57 -14.91 -6.72
C ILE A 131 -21.32 -16.05 -6.04
N ASP A 132 -22.10 -15.76 -5.00
CA ASP A 132 -22.85 -16.74 -4.23
C ASP A 132 -24.15 -17.21 -4.92
N GLY A 133 -24.56 -16.57 -6.05
CA GLY A 133 -25.80 -16.88 -6.76
C GLY A 133 -27.05 -16.31 -6.10
N GLU A 134 -26.88 -15.31 -5.23
CA GLU A 134 -27.94 -14.63 -4.49
C GLU A 134 -28.39 -13.31 -5.15
N TYR A 135 -27.69 -12.87 -6.20
CA TYR A 135 -28.00 -11.64 -6.91
C TYR A 135 -29.32 -11.78 -7.69
N ALA A 136 -30.26 -10.86 -7.48
CA ALA A 136 -31.63 -11.02 -7.93
C ALA A 136 -31.84 -10.76 -9.44
N GLU A 137 -31.01 -9.91 -10.06
CA GLU A 137 -31.13 -9.59 -11.49
C GLU A 137 -30.37 -10.63 -12.34
N GLU A 138 -30.87 -10.92 -13.52
CA GLU A 138 -30.15 -11.76 -14.48
C GLU A 138 -28.96 -11.00 -15.07
N VAL A 139 -27.79 -11.64 -15.08
CA VAL A 139 -26.59 -11.16 -15.79
C VAL A 139 -26.45 -11.97 -17.08
N PRO A 140 -27.03 -11.55 -18.20
CA PRO A 140 -27.09 -12.36 -19.41
C PRO A 140 -25.70 -12.52 -20.04
N MET A 141 -25.49 -13.62 -20.76
CA MET A 141 -24.38 -13.77 -21.69
C MET A 141 -24.74 -13.11 -23.01
N VAL A 142 -23.74 -12.47 -23.61
CA VAL A 142 -23.90 -11.87 -24.93
C VAL A 142 -23.46 -12.85 -26.04
N SER A 143 -23.88 -12.58 -27.26
CA SER A 143 -23.53 -13.38 -28.43
C SER A 143 -23.25 -12.51 -29.67
N GLY A 144 -22.63 -13.11 -30.68
CA GLY A 144 -22.37 -12.44 -31.94
C GLY A 144 -21.46 -11.22 -31.80
N ASP A 145 -21.87 -10.10 -32.34
CA ASP A 145 -21.16 -8.82 -32.33
C ASP A 145 -21.19 -8.08 -31.00
N ALA A 146 -22.04 -8.53 -30.07
CA ALA A 146 -22.08 -8.03 -28.70
C ALA A 146 -20.96 -8.57 -27.82
N ILE A 147 -20.24 -9.65 -28.23
CA ILE A 147 -19.10 -10.16 -27.48
C ILE A 147 -18.01 -9.11 -27.40
N GLY A 148 -17.40 -8.95 -26.20
CA GLY A 148 -16.31 -8.02 -25.97
C GLY A 148 -15.00 -8.42 -26.65
N ALA A 149 -14.11 -7.47 -26.83
CA ALA A 149 -12.77 -7.69 -27.37
C ALA A 149 -11.72 -7.82 -26.26
N THR A 150 -10.67 -8.59 -26.55
CA THR A 150 -9.43 -8.58 -25.76
C THR A 150 -8.40 -7.70 -26.46
N VAL A 151 -7.88 -6.70 -25.78
CA VAL A 151 -6.93 -5.74 -26.31
C VAL A 151 -5.61 -5.85 -25.56
N ASP A 152 -4.52 -6.10 -26.29
CA ASP A 152 -3.17 -5.98 -25.72
C ASP A 152 -2.84 -4.49 -25.53
N TYR A 153 -2.66 -4.08 -24.25
CA TYR A 153 -2.50 -2.68 -23.89
C TYR A 153 -1.16 -2.38 -23.19
N MET A 154 -0.08 -3.01 -23.68
CA MET A 154 1.28 -2.79 -23.13
C MET A 154 1.72 -1.32 -23.16
N GLN A 155 1.17 -0.50 -24.05
CA GLN A 155 1.45 0.93 -24.09
C GLN A 155 1.06 1.68 -22.82
N GLY A 156 0.07 1.22 -22.05
CA GLY A 156 -0.30 1.82 -20.79
C GLY A 156 0.85 1.78 -19.77
N ARG A 157 1.60 0.67 -19.68
CA ARG A 157 2.80 0.64 -18.86
C ARG A 157 3.84 1.70 -19.26
N ASN A 158 4.03 1.91 -20.56
CA ASN A 158 4.99 2.93 -21.03
C ASN A 158 4.50 4.35 -20.71
N ARG A 159 3.19 4.59 -20.74
CA ARG A 159 2.59 5.88 -20.32
C ARG A 159 2.81 6.13 -18.83
N TYR A 160 2.60 5.11 -17.98
CA TYR A 160 2.89 5.20 -16.56
C TYR A 160 4.38 5.49 -16.30
N ILE A 161 5.31 4.82 -16.99
CA ILE A 161 6.75 5.13 -16.92
C ILE A 161 7.00 6.60 -17.30
N ALA A 162 6.41 7.06 -18.39
CA ALA A 162 6.56 8.45 -18.84
C ALA A 162 5.97 9.44 -17.82
N HIS A 163 4.85 9.13 -17.20
CA HIS A 163 4.24 9.91 -16.13
C HIS A 163 5.17 10.05 -14.92
N LEU A 164 5.77 8.95 -14.45
CA LEU A 164 6.75 8.97 -13.36
C LEU A 164 7.97 9.82 -13.71
N ILE A 165 8.53 9.67 -14.90
CA ILE A 165 9.67 10.47 -15.38
C ILE A 165 9.28 11.97 -15.43
N ALA A 166 8.11 12.29 -15.97
CA ALA A 166 7.62 13.66 -16.06
C ALA A 166 7.33 14.30 -14.71
N SER A 167 7.03 13.49 -13.68
CA SER A 167 6.83 13.98 -12.31
C SER A 167 8.14 14.46 -11.65
N ALA A 168 9.29 14.03 -12.17
CA ALA A 168 10.62 14.36 -11.63
C ALA A 168 11.22 15.57 -12.37
N ASN A 169 11.35 16.70 -11.68
CA ASN A 169 11.95 17.93 -12.23
C ASN A 169 13.45 18.09 -11.89
N PHE A 170 14.18 16.96 -11.80
CA PHE A 170 15.58 16.89 -11.40
C PHE A 170 16.32 15.79 -12.15
N SER A 171 17.65 15.86 -12.17
CA SER A 171 18.52 14.84 -12.74
C SER A 171 19.16 14.01 -11.61
N LEU A 172 19.29 12.71 -11.86
CA LEU A 172 20.04 11.78 -11.00
C LEU A 172 21.42 11.45 -11.53
N GLN A 173 21.95 12.25 -12.48
CA GLN A 173 23.29 12.05 -12.99
C GLN A 173 24.33 12.07 -11.87
N GLY A 174 25.15 11.02 -11.80
CA GLY A 174 26.18 10.84 -10.79
C GLY A 174 25.68 10.28 -9.45
N VAL A 175 24.38 9.96 -9.32
CA VAL A 175 23.82 9.33 -8.13
C VAL A 175 23.79 7.81 -8.33
N LYS A 176 24.29 7.06 -7.33
CA LYS A 176 24.30 5.61 -7.30
C LYS A 176 23.10 5.10 -6.50
N VAL A 177 22.21 4.39 -7.15
CA VAL A 177 20.93 3.92 -6.56
C VAL A 177 20.84 2.41 -6.56
N GLY A 178 20.51 1.83 -5.41
CA GLY A 178 20.12 0.42 -5.28
C GLY A 178 18.61 0.26 -5.41
N LEU A 179 18.14 -0.72 -6.19
CA LEU A 179 16.73 -1.06 -6.31
C LEU A 179 16.52 -2.54 -6.00
N ASP A 180 15.64 -2.83 -5.05
CA ASP A 180 15.11 -4.18 -4.82
C ASP A 180 13.67 -4.23 -5.32
N CYS A 181 13.45 -4.93 -6.44
CA CYS A 181 12.15 -5.01 -7.10
C CYS A 181 11.26 -6.15 -6.59
N ALA A 182 11.63 -6.81 -5.48
CA ALA A 182 10.88 -7.92 -4.86
C ALA A 182 10.52 -9.07 -5.83
N ASN A 183 11.18 -9.20 -6.97
CA ASN A 183 10.75 -10.03 -8.11
C ASN A 183 9.27 -9.78 -8.51
N GLY A 184 8.74 -8.60 -8.19
CA GLY A 184 7.38 -8.16 -8.37
C GLY A 184 7.19 -7.23 -9.57
N ALA A 185 6.11 -6.46 -9.54
CA ALA A 185 5.69 -5.58 -10.62
C ALA A 185 6.67 -4.40 -10.88
N ALA A 186 7.43 -3.97 -9.85
CA ALA A 186 8.47 -2.97 -10.01
C ALA A 186 9.57 -3.37 -11.01
N SER A 187 9.76 -4.68 -11.24
CA SER A 187 10.80 -5.23 -12.13
C SER A 187 10.78 -4.65 -13.55
N SER A 188 9.60 -4.30 -14.05
CA SER A 188 9.43 -3.77 -15.40
C SER A 188 9.41 -2.25 -15.49
N VAL A 189 9.38 -1.53 -14.36
CA VAL A 189 9.15 -0.08 -14.32
C VAL A 189 10.27 0.69 -13.63
N ALA A 190 10.72 0.23 -12.44
CA ALA A 190 11.61 1.02 -11.60
C ALA A 190 12.94 1.38 -12.30
N LYS A 191 13.67 0.36 -12.81
CA LYS A 191 14.94 0.62 -13.49
C LYS A 191 14.83 1.56 -14.70
N PRO A 192 13.88 1.38 -15.64
CA PRO A 192 13.68 2.31 -16.75
C PRO A 192 13.47 3.78 -16.31
N VAL A 193 12.74 4.01 -15.21
CA VAL A 193 12.50 5.35 -14.68
C VAL A 193 13.80 5.98 -14.18
N PHE A 194 14.56 5.26 -13.34
CA PHE A 194 15.82 5.77 -12.78
C PHE A 194 16.91 5.93 -13.85
N ASP A 195 17.00 5.02 -14.82
CA ASP A 195 17.92 5.13 -15.98
C ASP A 195 17.60 6.40 -16.80
N ALA A 196 16.33 6.68 -17.07
CA ALA A 196 15.91 7.86 -17.82
C ALA A 196 16.27 9.17 -17.11
N LEU A 197 16.32 9.18 -15.78
CA LEU A 197 16.75 10.31 -14.97
C LEU A 197 18.27 10.40 -14.82
N GLY A 198 19.04 9.42 -15.32
CA GLY A 198 20.50 9.41 -15.39
C GLY A 198 21.19 8.80 -14.17
N ALA A 199 20.51 8.03 -13.32
CA ALA A 199 21.10 7.35 -12.19
C ALA A 199 22.05 6.20 -12.59
N ASP A 200 23.09 5.94 -11.77
CA ASP A 200 23.86 4.69 -11.83
C ASP A 200 23.16 3.63 -10.98
N VAL A 201 22.40 2.75 -11.64
CA VAL A 201 21.46 1.85 -10.97
C VAL A 201 22.03 0.45 -10.75
N ARG A 202 21.91 -0.05 -9.53
CA ARG A 202 22.15 -1.46 -9.17
C ARG A 202 20.81 -2.08 -8.79
N VAL A 203 20.44 -3.17 -9.47
CA VAL A 203 19.13 -3.82 -9.26
C VAL A 203 19.33 -5.22 -8.73
N ILE A 204 18.59 -5.57 -7.70
CA ILE A 204 18.45 -6.94 -7.18
C ILE A 204 16.98 -7.37 -7.25
N SER A 205 16.75 -8.68 -7.13
CA SER A 205 15.39 -9.27 -7.13
C SER A 205 14.54 -8.80 -8.33
N ASN A 206 15.12 -8.88 -9.54
CA ASN A 206 14.54 -8.36 -10.79
C ASN A 206 14.41 -9.45 -11.88
N ALA A 207 14.30 -10.70 -11.48
CA ALA A 207 14.15 -11.85 -12.36
C ALA A 207 12.99 -12.74 -11.90
N PRO A 208 11.73 -12.27 -12.08
CA PRO A 208 10.56 -12.99 -11.62
C PRO A 208 10.39 -14.33 -12.38
N ASP A 209 10.14 -15.42 -11.65
CA ASP A 209 9.86 -16.76 -12.19
C ASP A 209 8.41 -17.23 -11.91
N GLY A 210 7.65 -16.40 -11.21
CA GLY A 210 6.27 -16.67 -10.82
C GLY A 210 6.11 -17.26 -9.41
N PHE A 211 7.22 -17.64 -8.77
CA PHE A 211 7.24 -18.26 -7.44
C PHE A 211 8.15 -17.51 -6.44
N ASN A 212 9.02 -16.65 -6.92
CA ASN A 212 10.03 -15.95 -6.13
C ASN A 212 9.65 -14.52 -5.73
N ILE A 213 8.42 -14.08 -5.97
CA ILE A 213 7.93 -12.76 -5.53
C ILE A 213 7.95 -12.66 -4.00
N ASN A 214 8.53 -11.59 -3.45
CA ASN A 214 8.70 -11.33 -2.01
C ASN A 214 9.54 -12.38 -1.25
N VAL A 215 10.14 -13.35 -1.90
CA VAL A 215 10.93 -14.39 -1.22
C VAL A 215 12.30 -13.82 -0.87
N ASP A 216 12.52 -13.59 0.42
CA ASP A 216 13.75 -13.03 0.99
C ASP A 216 14.20 -11.73 0.28
N CYS A 217 13.26 -10.89 -0.14
CA CYS A 217 13.53 -9.66 -0.86
C CYS A 217 12.40 -8.63 -0.72
N GLY A 218 12.64 -7.42 -1.24
CA GLY A 218 11.70 -6.33 -1.22
C GLY A 218 11.52 -5.66 0.14
N SER A 219 10.44 -4.91 0.31
CA SER A 219 10.19 -4.08 1.50
C SER A 219 9.98 -4.88 2.78
N THR A 220 9.65 -6.16 2.71
CA THR A 220 9.50 -7.03 3.88
C THR A 220 10.78 -7.77 4.28
N HIS A 221 11.81 -7.76 3.44
CA HIS A 221 13.12 -8.40 3.66
C HIS A 221 14.25 -7.51 3.15
N ILE A 222 14.48 -6.39 3.83
CA ILE A 222 15.33 -5.30 3.35
C ILE A 222 16.85 -5.56 3.53
N ASP A 223 17.26 -6.58 4.28
CA ASP A 223 18.65 -6.86 4.64
C ASP A 223 19.59 -6.98 3.44
N ARG A 224 19.07 -7.53 2.32
CA ARG A 224 19.87 -7.66 1.09
C ARG A 224 20.18 -6.31 0.47
N LEU A 225 19.23 -5.39 0.50
CA LEU A 225 19.42 -4.04 0.00
C LEU A 225 20.36 -3.25 0.91
N GLN A 226 20.24 -3.39 2.24
CA GLN A 226 21.16 -2.75 3.20
C GLN A 226 22.60 -3.15 2.91
N ARG A 227 22.87 -4.45 2.75
CA ARG A 227 24.20 -4.95 2.38
C ARG A 227 24.68 -4.39 1.04
N LEU A 228 23.82 -4.41 0.02
CA LEU A 228 24.15 -3.88 -1.30
C LEU A 228 24.57 -2.40 -1.23
N VAL A 229 23.82 -1.56 -0.50
CA VAL A 229 24.10 -0.14 -0.36
C VAL A 229 25.48 0.07 0.26
N VAL A 230 25.77 -0.60 1.38
CA VAL A 230 27.03 -0.44 2.11
C VAL A 230 28.21 -1.01 1.32
N GLU A 231 28.11 -2.24 0.80
CA GLU A 231 29.20 -2.94 0.11
C GLU A 231 29.59 -2.26 -1.21
N GLN A 232 28.64 -1.66 -1.91
CA GLN A 232 28.90 -0.99 -3.19
C GLN A 232 29.04 0.54 -3.07
N GLY A 233 28.92 1.08 -1.87
CA GLY A 233 29.01 2.53 -1.63
C GLY A 233 27.97 3.28 -2.45
N LEU A 234 26.71 2.86 -2.37
CA LEU A 234 25.59 3.52 -3.02
C LEU A 234 25.13 4.71 -2.19
N ASP A 235 24.55 5.71 -2.84
CA ASP A 235 24.05 6.91 -2.16
C ASP A 235 22.71 6.65 -1.46
N VAL A 236 21.92 5.70 -1.98
CA VAL A 236 20.61 5.33 -1.44
C VAL A 236 20.15 3.99 -2.03
N GLY A 237 19.30 3.27 -1.29
CA GLY A 237 18.58 2.08 -1.78
C GLY A 237 17.08 2.24 -1.64
N PHE A 238 16.30 1.62 -2.54
CA PHE A 238 14.83 1.55 -2.46
C PHE A 238 14.37 0.11 -2.62
N ALA A 239 13.51 -0.35 -1.72
CA ALA A 239 12.87 -1.66 -1.76
C ALA A 239 11.37 -1.50 -1.92
N TYR A 240 10.81 -2.21 -2.89
CA TYR A 240 9.38 -2.26 -3.18
C TYR A 240 8.77 -3.56 -2.67
N ASP A 241 7.45 -3.63 -2.58
CA ASP A 241 6.74 -4.88 -2.40
C ASP A 241 6.25 -5.46 -3.74
N GLY A 242 5.53 -6.57 -3.69
CA GLY A 242 5.20 -7.34 -4.90
C GLY A 242 4.41 -6.57 -5.96
N ASP A 243 3.55 -5.64 -5.61
CA ASP A 243 2.79 -4.78 -6.53
C ASP A 243 3.22 -3.31 -6.49
N ALA A 244 4.32 -3.03 -5.78
CA ALA A 244 5.02 -1.76 -5.74
C ALA A 244 4.15 -0.55 -5.34
N ASP A 245 3.14 -0.77 -4.50
CA ASP A 245 2.38 0.30 -3.86
C ASP A 245 3.08 0.81 -2.58
N ARG A 246 4.15 0.11 -2.13
CA ARG A 246 5.01 0.45 -0.99
C ARG A 246 6.45 0.68 -1.40
N CYS A 247 7.13 1.54 -0.64
CA CYS A 247 8.56 1.78 -0.73
C CYS A 247 9.16 1.96 0.65
N LEU A 248 10.22 1.21 0.96
CA LEU A 248 11.15 1.53 2.03
C LEU A 248 12.47 1.97 1.42
N ALA A 249 13.20 2.84 2.12
CA ALA A 249 14.51 3.26 1.67
C ALA A 249 15.62 2.77 2.61
N VAL A 250 16.85 2.81 2.11
CA VAL A 250 18.09 2.56 2.86
C VAL A 250 19.01 3.73 2.63
N ASP A 251 19.48 4.35 3.70
CA ASP A 251 20.44 5.44 3.62
C ASP A 251 21.85 4.96 3.23
N GLU A 252 22.75 5.87 2.95
CA GLU A 252 24.14 5.59 2.54
C GLU A 252 24.97 4.85 3.62
N ARG A 253 24.45 4.74 4.84
CA ARG A 253 25.04 4.03 5.97
C ARG A 253 24.46 2.63 6.17
N GLY A 254 23.41 2.30 5.42
CA GLY A 254 22.72 1.01 5.55
C GLY A 254 21.57 1.01 6.54
N HIS A 255 21.14 2.16 7.09
CA HIS A 255 19.99 2.22 7.96
C HIS A 255 18.69 2.24 7.16
N VAL A 256 17.68 1.57 7.69
CA VAL A 256 16.34 1.56 7.09
C VAL A 256 15.64 2.89 7.33
N VAL A 257 15.08 3.44 6.28
CA VAL A 257 14.19 4.62 6.30
C VAL A 257 12.80 4.12 5.90
N ASP A 258 11.96 3.94 6.91
CA ASP A 258 10.60 3.43 6.75
C ASP A 258 9.61 4.50 6.29
N GLY A 259 8.33 4.14 6.14
CA GLY A 259 7.30 5.07 5.68
C GLY A 259 7.13 6.29 6.59
N ASP A 260 7.34 6.15 7.89
CA ASP A 260 7.24 7.25 8.84
C ASP A 260 8.37 8.28 8.64
N LEU A 261 9.60 7.81 8.46
CA LEU A 261 10.74 8.66 8.14
C LEU A 261 10.60 9.30 6.75
N ILE A 262 10.07 8.55 5.77
CA ILE A 262 9.76 9.08 4.43
C ILE A 262 8.72 10.21 4.53
N LEU A 263 7.64 10.02 5.30
CA LEU A 263 6.64 11.06 5.54
C LEU A 263 7.26 12.31 6.18
N TYR A 264 8.19 12.14 7.13
CA TYR A 264 8.90 13.25 7.75
C TYR A 264 9.74 14.01 6.72
N VAL A 265 10.63 13.33 6.01
CA VAL A 265 11.54 13.95 5.03
C VAL A 265 10.75 14.67 3.93
N CYS A 266 9.77 13.99 3.33
CA CYS A 266 8.94 14.55 2.28
C CYS A 266 8.04 15.68 2.82
N GLY A 267 7.48 15.55 4.02
CA GLY A 267 6.66 16.57 4.66
C GLY A 267 7.42 17.86 4.91
N VAL A 268 8.60 17.77 5.51
CA VAL A 268 9.49 18.93 5.74
C VAL A 268 9.86 19.59 4.42
N TYR A 269 10.28 18.80 3.43
CA TYR A 269 10.64 19.32 2.10
C TYR A 269 9.47 20.03 1.43
N LEU A 270 8.30 19.38 1.35
CA LEU A 270 7.12 19.95 0.69
C LEU A 270 6.62 21.21 1.41
N ASN A 271 6.65 21.24 2.75
CA ASN A 271 6.25 22.40 3.53
C ASN A 271 7.18 23.61 3.28
N LYS A 272 8.49 23.37 3.31
CA LYS A 272 9.51 24.39 3.02
C LYS A 272 9.34 25.03 1.63
N HIS A 273 8.84 24.26 0.67
CA HIS A 273 8.62 24.71 -0.70
C HIS A 273 7.16 25.14 -0.99
N GLY A 274 6.30 25.25 0.03
CA GLY A 274 4.90 25.69 -0.11
C GLY A 274 4.02 24.69 -0.88
N ARG A 275 4.39 23.41 -0.90
CA ARG A 275 3.72 22.32 -1.63
C ARG A 275 2.96 21.34 -0.72
N LEU A 276 3.04 21.52 0.60
CA LEU A 276 2.28 20.71 1.55
C LEU A 276 0.96 21.38 1.85
N SER A 277 -0.13 20.84 1.32
CA SER A 277 -1.48 21.39 1.49
C SER A 277 -1.87 21.45 2.97
N GLY A 278 -2.27 22.63 3.44
CA GLY A 278 -2.61 22.85 4.85
C GLY A 278 -1.44 22.73 5.83
N GLY A 279 -0.19 22.57 5.34
CA GLY A 279 0.97 22.26 6.17
C GLY A 279 0.81 20.96 6.96
N THR A 280 -0.02 20.02 6.44
CA THR A 280 -0.49 18.84 7.18
C THR A 280 -0.05 17.56 6.50
N VAL A 281 0.49 16.61 7.30
CA VAL A 281 0.78 15.22 6.95
C VAL A 281 -0.28 14.32 7.56
N VAL A 282 -0.68 13.24 6.87
CA VAL A 282 -1.68 12.28 7.36
C VAL A 282 -1.02 10.92 7.64
N PRO A 283 -0.45 10.70 8.85
CA PRO A 283 0.04 9.40 9.29
C PRO A 283 -1.10 8.56 9.87
N THR A 284 -0.80 7.31 10.27
CA THR A 284 -1.75 6.49 11.03
C THR A 284 -1.44 6.52 12.52
N VAL A 285 -2.38 6.01 13.32
CA VAL A 285 -2.18 5.81 14.77
C VAL A 285 -1.01 4.87 15.09
N MET A 286 -0.50 4.13 14.12
CA MET A 286 0.67 3.24 14.29
C MET A 286 2.00 3.92 13.97
N SER A 287 1.99 5.12 13.40
CA SER A 287 3.23 5.89 13.14
C SER A 287 3.98 6.16 14.44
N ASN A 288 5.30 6.03 14.40
CA ASN A 288 6.15 6.15 15.58
C ASN A 288 5.96 7.49 16.29
N PHE A 289 5.80 7.46 17.61
CA PHE A 289 5.56 8.67 18.40
C PHE A 289 6.71 9.68 18.28
N GLY A 290 7.95 9.21 18.14
CA GLY A 290 9.10 10.07 17.88
C GLY A 290 8.99 10.84 16.57
N VAL A 291 8.37 10.26 15.53
CA VAL A 291 8.10 10.94 14.25
C VAL A 291 7.03 12.02 14.42
N LEU A 292 5.96 11.74 15.19
CA LEU A 292 4.93 12.74 15.49
C LEU A 292 5.53 13.94 16.24
N LYS A 293 6.43 13.68 17.20
CA LYS A 293 7.19 14.75 17.89
C LYS A 293 8.11 15.51 16.94
N ALA A 294 8.72 14.85 15.97
CA ALA A 294 9.55 15.50 14.96
C ALA A 294 8.72 16.40 14.03
N PHE A 295 7.48 15.99 13.67
CA PHE A 295 6.56 16.89 12.95
C PHE A 295 6.29 18.18 13.72
N GLU A 296 5.97 18.09 15.04
CA GLU A 296 5.76 19.26 15.90
C GLU A 296 6.99 20.18 15.92
N GLN A 297 8.19 19.61 16.08
CA GLN A 297 9.45 20.35 16.08
C GLN A 297 9.75 21.03 14.76
N ALA A 298 9.32 20.43 13.64
CA ALA A 298 9.45 20.98 12.29
C ALA A 298 8.33 21.97 11.92
N ASN A 299 7.40 22.28 12.86
CA ASN A 299 6.19 23.07 12.62
C ASN A 299 5.32 22.51 11.50
N LEU A 300 5.22 21.19 11.42
CA LEU A 300 4.27 20.48 10.58
C LEU A 300 3.03 20.12 11.41
N ASN A 301 1.86 20.33 10.83
CA ASN A 301 0.65 19.77 11.38
C ASN A 301 0.54 18.29 10.95
N TYR A 302 -0.19 17.49 11.74
CA TYR A 302 -0.53 16.14 11.35
C TYR A 302 -1.94 15.78 11.83
N GLU A 303 -2.57 14.87 11.08
CA GLU A 303 -3.88 14.32 11.43
C GLU A 303 -3.80 12.79 11.33
N THR A 304 -3.89 12.11 12.48
CA THR A 304 -3.75 10.65 12.53
C THR A 304 -5.07 9.95 12.19
N THR A 305 -4.98 8.89 11.38
CA THR A 305 -6.12 8.05 11.03
C THR A 305 -6.00 6.66 11.65
N ALA A 306 -7.10 5.89 11.62
CA ALA A 306 -7.02 4.46 11.84
C ALA A 306 -6.11 3.81 10.77
N VAL A 307 -5.52 2.65 11.12
CA VAL A 307 -4.68 1.86 10.20
C VAL A 307 -5.46 1.45 8.95
N GLY A 308 -4.79 1.49 7.82
CA GLY A 308 -5.30 1.14 6.51
C GLY A 308 -5.29 2.33 5.56
N ASP A 309 -4.71 2.11 4.39
CA ASP A 309 -4.56 3.09 3.32
C ASP A 309 -5.89 3.77 2.93
N LYS A 310 -7.02 3.03 3.01
CA LYS A 310 -8.37 3.57 2.81
C LYS A 310 -8.68 4.73 3.76
N ASN A 311 -8.28 4.61 5.03
CA ASN A 311 -8.53 5.65 6.04
C ASN A 311 -7.65 6.87 5.80
N VAL A 312 -6.38 6.65 5.46
CA VAL A 312 -5.42 7.72 5.10
C VAL A 312 -5.95 8.47 3.88
N PHE A 313 -6.30 7.76 2.81
CA PHE A 313 -6.83 8.36 1.59
C PHE A 313 -8.13 9.13 1.83
N ALA A 314 -9.07 8.57 2.60
CA ALA A 314 -10.33 9.23 2.92
C ALA A 314 -10.12 10.57 3.68
N CYS A 315 -9.22 10.59 4.66
CA CYS A 315 -8.85 11.81 5.37
C CYS A 315 -8.20 12.83 4.44
N MET A 316 -7.21 12.41 3.63
CA MET A 316 -6.55 13.28 2.66
C MET A 316 -7.55 13.88 1.67
N HIS A 317 -8.41 13.04 1.09
CA HIS A 317 -9.39 13.47 0.09
C HIS A 317 -10.43 14.43 0.65
N ALA A 318 -10.95 14.17 1.86
CA ALA A 318 -11.94 15.01 2.52
C ALA A 318 -11.42 16.41 2.87
N ASN A 319 -10.13 16.52 3.21
CA ASN A 319 -9.52 17.77 3.67
C ASN A 319 -8.60 18.43 2.61
N GLY A 320 -8.40 17.79 1.46
CA GLY A 320 -7.50 18.27 0.41
C GLY A 320 -6.03 18.23 0.79
N TYR A 321 -5.62 17.30 1.67
CA TYR A 321 -4.21 17.13 2.05
C TYR A 321 -3.42 16.41 0.96
N SER A 322 -2.16 16.81 0.79
CA SER A 322 -1.32 16.32 -0.31
C SER A 322 -0.35 15.18 0.07
N LEU A 323 -0.15 14.89 1.35
CA LEU A 323 0.78 13.87 1.81
C LEU A 323 0.19 13.05 2.97
N GLY A 324 0.21 11.75 2.84
CA GLY A 324 -0.17 10.82 3.90
C GLY A 324 0.38 9.43 3.63
N GLY A 325 0.33 8.57 4.64
CA GLY A 325 0.82 7.20 4.46
C GLY A 325 0.96 6.42 5.75
N GLU A 326 1.62 5.28 5.64
CA GLU A 326 1.81 4.31 6.70
C GLU A 326 3.30 3.96 6.88
N GLN A 327 3.68 3.57 8.08
CA GLN A 327 5.03 3.08 8.39
C GLN A 327 5.49 1.96 7.43
N SER A 328 4.57 1.15 6.92
CA SER A 328 4.84 0.08 5.95
C SER A 328 5.40 0.57 4.61
N GLY A 329 5.45 1.88 4.37
CA GLY A 329 5.94 2.48 3.13
C GLY A 329 4.85 2.75 2.09
N HIS A 330 3.58 2.53 2.40
CA HIS A 330 2.47 2.96 1.55
C HIS A 330 2.27 4.47 1.73
N VAL A 331 2.85 5.26 0.82
CA VAL A 331 2.85 6.73 0.88
C VAL A 331 2.10 7.29 -0.32
N ILE A 332 1.15 8.17 -0.04
CA ILE A 332 0.27 8.81 -1.02
C ILE A 332 0.69 10.27 -1.21
N PHE A 333 1.00 10.66 -2.45
CA PHE A 333 1.17 12.05 -2.87
C PHE A 333 -0.08 12.46 -3.64
N GLY A 334 -1.07 13.00 -2.92
CA GLY A 334 -2.43 13.22 -3.40
C GLY A 334 -2.58 14.22 -4.55
N ASP A 335 -1.57 15.02 -4.84
CA ASP A 335 -1.47 15.89 -6.01
C ASP A 335 -1.10 15.14 -7.31
N ILE A 336 -0.64 13.88 -7.20
CA ILE A 336 -0.13 13.10 -8.34
C ILE A 336 -0.78 11.73 -8.43
N ALA A 337 -1.02 11.08 -7.31
CA ALA A 337 -1.52 9.70 -7.24
C ALA A 337 -2.70 9.57 -6.28
N SER A 338 -3.64 8.69 -6.61
CA SER A 338 -4.83 8.38 -5.81
C SER A 338 -4.62 7.23 -4.82
N THR A 339 -3.44 6.62 -4.82
CA THR A 339 -3.04 5.50 -3.96
C THR A 339 -1.55 5.60 -3.67
N GLY A 340 -1.04 4.78 -2.76
CA GLY A 340 0.40 4.65 -2.57
C GLY A 340 1.10 4.22 -3.85
N ASP A 341 2.23 4.86 -4.11
CA ASP A 341 3.08 4.58 -5.27
C ASP A 341 4.54 4.52 -4.81
N GLY A 342 5.07 3.31 -4.74
CA GLY A 342 6.43 3.09 -4.23
C GLY A 342 7.50 3.73 -5.11
N ILE A 343 7.32 3.71 -6.44
CA ILE A 343 8.30 4.30 -7.37
C ILE A 343 8.22 5.83 -7.32
N LEU A 344 7.03 6.41 -7.29
CA LEU A 344 6.84 7.84 -7.08
C LEU A 344 7.42 8.27 -5.72
N THR A 345 7.21 7.50 -4.66
CA THR A 345 7.76 7.74 -3.33
C THR A 345 9.28 7.83 -3.37
N SER A 346 9.94 6.87 -4.03
CA SER A 346 11.39 6.91 -4.20
C SER A 346 11.87 8.15 -4.98
N LEU A 347 11.13 8.59 -6.00
CA LEU A 347 11.42 9.82 -6.73
C LEU A 347 11.24 11.07 -5.87
N ARG A 348 10.20 11.14 -5.04
CA ARG A 348 9.95 12.27 -4.12
C ARG A 348 11.03 12.37 -3.06
N LEU A 349 11.50 11.24 -2.54
CA LEU A 349 12.62 11.20 -1.61
C LEU A 349 13.92 11.67 -2.29
N MET A 350 14.17 11.25 -3.53
CA MET A 350 15.29 11.73 -4.33
C MET A 350 15.20 13.24 -4.63
N GLU A 351 13.99 13.78 -4.85
CA GLU A 351 13.77 15.20 -5.02
C GLU A 351 14.24 15.98 -3.78
N ALA A 352 13.87 15.52 -2.58
CA ALA A 352 14.30 16.14 -1.33
C ALA A 352 15.83 16.07 -1.15
N ILE A 353 16.44 14.90 -1.34
CA ILE A 353 17.90 14.69 -1.26
C ILE A 353 18.64 15.64 -2.21
N ARG A 354 18.19 15.77 -3.45
CA ARG A 354 18.84 16.61 -4.46
C ARG A 354 18.67 18.10 -4.19
N ALA A 355 17.47 18.52 -3.77
CA ALA A 355 17.16 19.92 -3.51
C ALA A 355 17.88 20.45 -2.27
N GLU A 356 17.88 19.68 -1.19
CA GLU A 356 18.54 20.07 0.07
C GLU A 356 20.06 19.88 0.02
N ARG A 357 20.58 19.07 -0.91
CA ARG A 357 22.01 18.70 -1.03
C ARG A 357 22.54 18.00 0.22
N GLU A 358 21.71 17.25 0.87
CA GLU A 358 21.99 16.46 2.05
C GLU A 358 21.84 14.97 1.75
N THR A 359 22.54 14.12 2.51
CA THR A 359 22.33 12.67 2.41
C THR A 359 21.03 12.26 3.10
N LEU A 360 20.51 11.08 2.78
CA LEU A 360 19.27 10.61 3.41
C LEU A 360 19.41 10.49 4.94
N SER A 361 20.57 10.02 5.43
CA SER A 361 20.83 9.96 6.88
C SER A 361 20.84 11.35 7.55
N GLN A 362 21.28 12.40 6.84
CA GLN A 362 21.24 13.76 7.36
C GLN A 362 19.80 14.29 7.42
N LEU A 363 19.00 14.06 6.40
CA LEU A 363 17.58 14.45 6.37
C LEU A 363 16.75 13.76 7.46
N CYS A 364 17.09 12.51 7.79
CA CYS A 364 16.44 11.75 8.87
C CYS A 364 16.98 12.08 10.28
N ALA A 365 18.15 12.70 10.39
CA ALA A 365 18.83 12.92 11.67
C ALA A 365 18.02 13.66 12.75
N PRO A 366 17.10 14.62 12.41
CA PRO A 366 16.27 15.25 13.42
C PRO A 366 15.25 14.31 14.09
N VAL A 367 14.93 13.17 13.48
CA VAL A 367 13.93 12.23 14.01
C VAL A 367 14.59 11.26 14.99
N LYS A 368 14.11 11.23 16.21
CA LYS A 368 14.47 10.22 17.20
C LYS A 368 13.35 9.20 17.28
N LEU A 369 13.52 8.04 16.66
CA LEU A 369 12.55 6.95 16.79
C LEU A 369 12.49 6.47 18.25
N TYR A 370 11.29 6.25 18.72
CA TYR A 370 11.02 5.70 20.05
C TYR A 370 10.96 4.17 19.97
N PRO A 371 11.53 3.47 20.97
CA PRO A 371 11.23 2.05 21.18
C PRO A 371 9.73 1.79 21.18
N GLN A 372 9.33 0.68 20.58
CA GLN A 372 7.93 0.22 20.51
C GLN A 372 7.84 -1.17 21.10
N LEU A 373 7.02 -1.35 22.13
CA LEU A 373 6.68 -2.65 22.67
C LEU A 373 5.25 -3.02 22.29
N LEU A 374 5.11 -3.96 21.34
CA LEU A 374 3.81 -4.48 20.93
C LEU A 374 3.57 -5.87 21.53
N THR A 375 2.57 -5.99 22.38
CA THR A 375 2.16 -7.26 22.99
C THR A 375 0.77 -7.66 22.50
N ASN A 376 0.63 -8.89 22.01
CA ASN A 376 -0.65 -9.45 21.61
C ASN A 376 -1.22 -10.29 22.78
N VAL A 377 -2.41 -9.94 23.26
CA VAL A 377 -3.10 -10.66 24.33
C VAL A 377 -4.33 -11.35 23.76
N ARG A 378 -4.36 -12.68 23.82
CA ARG A 378 -5.54 -13.45 23.42
C ARG A 378 -6.62 -13.31 24.49
N VAL A 379 -7.84 -12.92 24.08
CA VAL A 379 -8.98 -12.70 24.97
C VAL A 379 -10.17 -13.52 24.50
N ALA A 380 -11.07 -13.86 25.45
CA ALA A 380 -12.29 -14.62 25.11
C ALA A 380 -13.28 -13.78 24.29
N ASP A 381 -13.43 -12.51 24.62
CA ASP A 381 -14.29 -11.54 23.92
C ASP A 381 -13.54 -10.20 23.81
N LYS A 382 -13.17 -9.83 22.59
CA LYS A 382 -12.41 -8.60 22.31
C LYS A 382 -13.25 -7.34 22.51
N ASP A 383 -14.55 -7.38 22.22
CA ASP A 383 -15.42 -6.22 22.34
C ASP A 383 -15.74 -5.92 23.81
N ALA A 384 -15.95 -6.97 24.61
CA ALA A 384 -16.06 -6.86 26.06
C ALA A 384 -14.75 -6.34 26.68
N ALA A 385 -13.58 -6.84 26.27
CA ALA A 385 -12.29 -6.39 26.76
C ALA A 385 -12.01 -4.91 26.43
N MET A 386 -12.39 -4.45 25.23
CA MET A 386 -12.20 -3.04 24.83
C MET A 386 -13.11 -2.05 25.56
N THR A 387 -14.18 -2.53 26.19
CA THR A 387 -15.14 -1.72 26.95
C THR A 387 -15.08 -1.96 28.47
N ASP A 388 -14.20 -2.85 28.93
CA ASP A 388 -14.02 -3.15 30.34
C ASP A 388 -13.47 -1.95 31.11
N ALA A 389 -14.10 -1.62 32.23
CA ALA A 389 -13.77 -0.43 33.02
C ALA A 389 -12.34 -0.46 33.59
N ALA A 390 -11.86 -1.64 34.03
CA ALA A 390 -10.51 -1.78 34.57
C ALA A 390 -9.45 -1.66 33.48
N VAL A 391 -9.75 -2.16 32.26
CA VAL A 391 -8.88 -1.99 31.10
C VAL A 391 -8.79 -0.52 30.69
N LEU A 392 -9.91 0.19 30.60
CA LEU A 392 -9.92 1.61 30.26
C LEU A 392 -9.22 2.49 31.30
N GLU A 393 -9.35 2.15 32.59
CA GLU A 393 -8.64 2.83 33.67
C GLU A 393 -7.12 2.56 33.59
N SER A 394 -6.73 1.35 33.25
CA SER A 394 -5.32 1.00 33.08
C SER A 394 -4.65 1.74 31.92
N VAL A 395 -5.37 2.00 30.82
CA VAL A 395 -4.88 2.85 29.71
C VAL A 395 -4.60 4.26 30.21
N LYS A 396 -5.53 4.87 30.95
CA LYS A 396 -5.34 6.21 31.53
C LYS A 396 -4.16 6.27 32.49
N ALA A 397 -4.01 5.26 33.35
CA ALA A 397 -2.89 5.17 34.27
C ALA A 397 -1.54 5.07 33.52
N ALA A 398 -1.49 4.31 32.43
CA ALA A 398 -0.30 4.21 31.60
C ALA A 398 0.00 5.53 30.85
N GLU A 399 -1.02 6.23 30.37
CA GLU A 399 -0.88 7.56 29.77
C GLU A 399 -0.38 8.60 30.77
N GLU A 400 -0.95 8.61 32.00
CA GLU A 400 -0.50 9.48 33.08
C GLU A 400 0.95 9.19 33.52
N PHE A 401 1.32 7.90 33.56
CA PHE A 401 2.70 7.47 33.86
C PHE A 401 3.70 7.98 32.82
N LEU A 402 3.38 7.90 31.53
CA LEU A 402 4.25 8.35 30.45
C LEU A 402 4.22 9.88 30.26
N GLY A 403 3.10 10.53 30.56
CA GLY A 403 2.92 11.96 30.29
C GLY A 403 3.23 12.31 28.83
N ASP A 404 3.95 13.41 28.63
CA ASP A 404 4.34 13.86 27.27
C ASP A 404 5.53 13.09 26.67
N CYS A 405 6.11 12.15 27.44
CA CYS A 405 7.30 11.42 27.00
C CYS A 405 7.00 10.18 26.17
N GLY A 406 5.74 9.71 26.15
CA GLY A 406 5.38 8.50 25.44
C GLY A 406 3.88 8.39 25.22
N ARG A 407 3.46 7.27 24.70
CA ARG A 407 2.03 6.95 24.54
C ARG A 407 1.77 5.45 24.65
N VAL A 408 0.53 5.13 24.88
CA VAL A 408 0.01 3.76 24.78
C VAL A 408 -1.14 3.70 23.79
N LEU A 409 -1.32 2.55 23.16
CA LEU A 409 -2.43 2.30 22.27
C LEU A 409 -2.98 0.89 22.52
N LEU A 410 -4.28 0.81 22.81
CA LEU A 410 -5.00 -0.45 22.94
C LEU A 410 -5.91 -0.64 21.73
N ARG A 411 -5.82 -1.79 21.06
CA ARG A 411 -6.58 -2.03 19.84
C ARG A 411 -7.01 -3.50 19.70
N ALA A 412 -8.28 -3.74 19.36
CA ALA A 412 -8.73 -5.06 18.97
C ALA A 412 -8.17 -5.46 17.58
N SER A 413 -7.77 -6.71 17.42
CA SER A 413 -7.44 -7.28 16.11
C SER A 413 -8.70 -7.41 15.25
N GLY A 414 -8.61 -7.06 13.97
CA GLY A 414 -9.72 -7.21 13.02
C GLY A 414 -10.09 -8.68 12.76
N THR A 415 -9.09 -9.55 12.72
CA THR A 415 -9.23 -10.94 12.24
C THR A 415 -9.10 -12.01 13.32
N GLU A 416 -8.45 -11.70 14.44
CA GLU A 416 -8.14 -12.65 15.51
C GLU A 416 -8.77 -12.23 16.85
N PRO A 417 -9.02 -13.14 17.78
CA PRO A 417 -9.51 -12.81 19.12
C PRO A 417 -8.35 -12.29 20.00
N LEU A 418 -7.77 -11.18 19.58
CA LEU A 418 -6.61 -10.55 20.23
C LEU A 418 -6.87 -9.08 20.53
N ILE A 419 -6.35 -8.64 21.67
CA ILE A 419 -6.10 -7.22 21.97
C ILE A 419 -4.61 -6.95 21.76
N ARG A 420 -4.30 -5.92 21.01
CA ARG A 420 -2.95 -5.42 20.79
C ARG A 420 -2.67 -4.28 21.72
N VAL A 421 -1.65 -4.44 22.56
CA VAL A 421 -1.15 -3.44 23.50
C VAL A 421 0.15 -2.91 22.93
N LEU A 422 0.17 -1.64 22.56
CA LEU A 422 1.37 -0.92 22.13
C LEU A 422 1.75 0.10 23.20
N ALA A 423 3.02 0.11 23.61
CA ALA A 423 3.62 1.20 24.36
C ALA A 423 4.82 1.76 23.59
N GLU A 424 4.96 3.06 23.56
CA GLU A 424 6.06 3.79 22.96
C GLU A 424 6.60 4.82 23.94
N ALA A 425 7.89 4.77 24.19
CA ALA A 425 8.56 5.66 25.15
C ALA A 425 10.03 5.82 24.78
N PRO A 426 10.78 6.77 25.37
CA PRO A 426 12.20 7.00 25.08
C PRO A 426 13.13 5.82 25.35
N THR A 427 12.73 4.85 26.18
CA THR A 427 13.49 3.63 26.50
C THR A 427 12.61 2.40 26.56
N ASP A 428 13.22 1.22 26.35
CA ASP A 428 12.54 -0.07 26.42
C ASP A 428 11.96 -0.35 27.82
N GLU A 429 12.65 0.10 28.88
CA GLU A 429 12.19 -0.06 30.27
C GLU A 429 10.86 0.69 30.48
N LEU A 430 10.76 1.94 30.05
CA LEU A 430 9.52 2.72 30.13
C LEU A 430 8.39 2.10 29.32
N CYS A 431 8.69 1.55 28.15
CA CYS A 431 7.70 0.81 27.35
C CYS A 431 7.18 -0.42 28.12
N ALA A 432 8.08 -1.18 28.75
CA ALA A 432 7.70 -2.36 29.53
C ALA A 432 6.85 -1.99 30.74
N GLU A 433 7.25 -0.98 31.52
CA GLU A 433 6.49 -0.50 32.68
C GLU A 433 5.09 0.00 32.29
N ALA A 434 4.98 0.82 31.23
CA ALA A 434 3.70 1.30 30.73
C ALA A 434 2.80 0.16 30.23
N SER A 435 3.36 -0.83 29.53
CA SER A 435 2.61 -2.00 29.08
C SER A 435 2.05 -2.83 30.23
N GLU A 436 2.76 -2.92 31.36
CA GLU A 436 2.32 -3.72 32.51
C GLU A 436 0.98 -3.26 33.08
N PHE A 437 0.64 -1.96 33.04
CA PHE A 437 -0.67 -1.47 33.51
C PHE A 437 -1.80 -2.18 32.74
N MET A 438 -1.73 -2.19 31.42
CA MET A 438 -2.75 -2.78 30.56
C MET A 438 -2.73 -4.31 30.58
N LEU A 439 -1.54 -4.93 30.61
CA LEU A 439 -1.40 -6.38 30.64
C LEU A 439 -1.99 -6.98 31.91
N LYS A 440 -1.78 -6.34 33.09
CA LYS A 440 -2.40 -6.75 34.34
C LYS A 440 -3.92 -6.65 34.31
N ALA A 441 -4.48 -5.61 33.72
CA ALA A 441 -5.92 -5.45 33.57
C ALA A 441 -6.55 -6.45 32.59
N LEU A 442 -5.81 -6.87 31.56
CA LEU A 442 -6.25 -7.86 30.58
C LEU A 442 -6.11 -9.31 31.07
N GLU A 443 -5.32 -9.59 32.11
CA GLU A 443 -5.07 -10.95 32.62
C GLU A 443 -6.36 -11.73 32.94
N PRO A 444 -7.37 -11.14 33.65
CA PRO A 444 -8.63 -11.85 33.94
C PRO A 444 -9.50 -12.15 32.71
N LEU A 445 -9.22 -11.48 31.58
CA LEU A 445 -10.01 -11.57 30.32
C LEU A 445 -9.35 -12.48 29.29
N ARG A 446 -8.20 -13.09 29.59
CA ARG A 446 -7.49 -14.00 28.69
C ARG A 446 -8.35 -15.22 28.35
N ALA A 447 -8.27 -15.64 27.10
CA ALA A 447 -8.77 -16.94 26.68
C ALA A 447 -7.85 -18.04 27.27
N GLU A 448 -8.45 -19.16 27.72
CA GLU A 448 -7.72 -20.35 28.18
C GLU A 448 -6.88 -20.99 27.06
#